data_7a768ddb3a43757c235811e72a98a75d
#
_entry.id   7a768ddb3a43757c235811e72a98a75d
#
_cell.length_a   1.000
_cell.length_b   1.000
_cell.length_c   1.000
_cell.angle_alpha   90.00
_cell.angle_beta   90.00
_cell.angle_gamma   90.00
#
_symmetry.space_group_name_H-M   'P 1'
#
loop_
_entity.id
_entity.type
_entity.pdbx_description
1 polymer ?
#
loop_
_entity_poly.entity_id
_entity_poly.type
_entity_poly.pdbx_seq_one_letter_code
_entity_poly.pdbx_strand_id
1 'polypeptide(L)'
;MITADDLKQVRIFACLEESERQRLATKAADIRLEPGDWMIREGETPWFFVVLEGELSMEKDILGRKQELAGYNYKAGDFFGEVPILLGTNALVSMRALVPVRAARFDRQQFQELIRDSAKCSATIMQTMNERLMRVQKFAAETPSSRVLIVGSQYDIDCRDIRTFLSMNRIPYEWLDRDNEFDRIPSCMPKNLQGPAVVVDRAFWVPQPPTVRKVAEALGIRTTPTKENYDVVVVGGGPAGLAAAVYGASEGLCVLLVERNAAGGQAGTSSRIENYLGFPNGISGDELSERALRQAGQFGAEMVLTREVTNIEALTGGGYCVELDGGERVSSKAVIVATGVDWRRLEAKGVDRLIGRGVLYGAAKTESPTVIGKDVVIVGGGNSAGQAAMFFSNYANSVTILVRGAGLELSMSQYLIGQIARKANITIEPFTQVVSVNGEDHLESICTRTNGADPVTRKADALFVLIGADANTDWLPKDLQRDERGFICTGRDVSDLPSWNGKRPPFLLETNLPGFFCAGDVRHDSIKRVSSGVGEGSMAIAFIHQYFALDEAAALAN
;
A
#
# COMPACT_ATOMS: atom_id res chain seq x y z
N MET A 1 16.73 -39.68 1.37
CA MET A 1 17.73 -39.25 0.36
C MET A 1 17.18 -39.57 -1.02
N ILE A 2 17.39 -38.72 -1.97
CA ILE A 2 17.01 -38.92 -3.38
C ILE A 2 17.95 -39.97 -3.99
N THR A 3 17.40 -40.88 -4.81
CA THR A 3 18.15 -41.94 -5.49
C THR A 3 18.13 -41.76 -7.01
N ALA A 4 19.01 -42.44 -7.75
CA ALA A 4 18.99 -42.42 -9.21
C ALA A 4 17.70 -43.03 -9.79
N ASP A 5 17.10 -43.99 -9.09
CA ASP A 5 15.83 -44.62 -9.46
C ASP A 5 14.63 -43.66 -9.26
N ASP A 6 14.64 -42.86 -8.19
CA ASP A 6 13.65 -41.79 -8.00
C ASP A 6 13.65 -40.84 -9.20
N LEU A 7 14.84 -40.42 -9.66
CA LEU A 7 14.97 -39.51 -10.80
C LEU A 7 14.62 -40.19 -12.15
N LYS A 8 14.83 -41.50 -12.30
CA LYS A 8 14.52 -42.22 -13.54
C LYS A 8 13.04 -42.16 -13.93
N GLN A 9 12.17 -42.09 -12.94
CA GLN A 9 10.71 -42.01 -13.15
C GLN A 9 10.27 -40.65 -13.70
N VAL A 10 11.13 -39.63 -13.65
CA VAL A 10 10.82 -38.28 -14.08
C VAL A 10 11.21 -38.11 -15.55
N ARG A 11 10.24 -37.70 -16.38
CA ARG A 11 10.38 -37.58 -17.83
C ARG A 11 11.63 -36.84 -18.31
N ILE A 12 12.01 -35.74 -17.63
CA ILE A 12 13.17 -34.93 -18.02
C ILE A 12 14.50 -35.65 -17.79
N PHE A 13 14.57 -36.58 -16.85
CA PHE A 13 15.79 -37.34 -16.51
C PHE A 13 15.84 -38.75 -17.14
N ALA A 14 14.78 -39.16 -17.80
CA ALA A 14 14.73 -40.47 -18.44
C ALA A 14 15.79 -40.65 -19.55
N CYS A 15 16.23 -39.51 -20.16
CA CYS A 15 17.25 -39.51 -21.19
C CYS A 15 18.70 -39.53 -20.67
N LEU A 16 18.91 -39.38 -19.37
CA LEU A 16 20.24 -39.37 -18.74
C LEU A 16 20.76 -40.77 -18.51
N GLU A 17 22.10 -40.92 -18.58
CA GLU A 17 22.76 -42.15 -18.16
C GLU A 17 22.67 -42.34 -16.63
N GLU A 18 22.82 -43.58 -16.18
CA GLU A 18 22.69 -43.88 -14.73
C GLU A 18 23.70 -43.11 -13.88
N SER A 19 24.93 -42.97 -14.35
CA SER A 19 26.00 -42.23 -13.68
C SER A 19 25.65 -40.74 -13.52
N GLU A 20 24.97 -40.14 -14.53
CA GLU A 20 24.52 -38.77 -14.49
C GLU A 20 23.38 -38.59 -13.50
N ARG A 21 22.40 -39.51 -13.49
CA ARG A 21 21.32 -39.51 -12.50
C ARG A 21 21.85 -39.69 -11.07
N GLN A 22 22.82 -40.55 -10.87
CA GLN A 22 23.47 -40.72 -9.56
C GLN A 22 24.12 -39.41 -9.08
N ARG A 23 24.86 -38.73 -9.96
CA ARG A 23 25.47 -37.45 -9.66
C ARG A 23 24.41 -36.36 -9.31
N LEU A 24 23.31 -36.32 -10.04
CA LEU A 24 22.22 -35.40 -9.73
C LEU A 24 21.53 -35.75 -8.40
N ALA A 25 21.27 -37.02 -8.16
CA ALA A 25 20.63 -37.47 -6.93
C ALA A 25 21.43 -37.10 -5.67
N THR A 26 22.77 -37.15 -5.72
CA THR A 26 23.63 -36.77 -4.58
C THR A 26 23.60 -35.26 -4.30
N LYS A 27 23.26 -34.44 -5.29
CA LYS A 27 23.19 -32.98 -5.16
C LYS A 27 21.78 -32.49 -4.77
N ALA A 28 20.74 -33.28 -5.00
CA ALA A 28 19.36 -32.93 -4.76
C ALA A 28 19.00 -32.92 -3.27
N ALA A 29 18.28 -31.91 -2.81
CA ALA A 29 17.66 -31.91 -1.50
C ALA A 29 16.33 -32.69 -1.53
N ASP A 30 16.13 -33.61 -0.57
CA ASP A 30 14.88 -34.38 -0.40
C ASP A 30 13.89 -33.59 0.44
N ILE A 31 12.88 -33.01 -0.19
CA ILE A 31 11.85 -32.20 0.45
C ILE A 31 10.61 -33.06 0.68
N ARG A 32 10.04 -32.95 1.88
CA ARG A 32 8.80 -33.63 2.28
C ARG A 32 7.85 -32.62 2.89
N LEU A 33 6.60 -32.66 2.46
CA LEU A 33 5.56 -31.75 2.89
C LEU A 33 4.32 -32.54 3.31
N GLU A 34 3.66 -32.03 4.34
CA GLU A 34 2.32 -32.48 4.73
C GLU A 34 1.24 -31.70 3.96
N PRO A 35 0.01 -32.22 3.87
CA PRO A 35 -1.10 -31.52 3.22
C PRO A 35 -1.30 -30.14 3.83
N GLY A 36 -1.31 -29.11 2.96
CA GLY A 36 -1.44 -27.71 3.36
C GLY A 36 -0.13 -26.94 3.47
N ASP A 37 1.03 -27.62 3.49
CA ASP A 37 2.34 -26.98 3.49
C ASP A 37 2.66 -26.29 2.16
N TRP A 38 3.48 -25.25 2.23
CA TRP A 38 3.94 -24.53 1.06
C TRP A 38 5.28 -25.07 0.55
N MET A 39 5.34 -25.43 -0.71
CA MET A 39 6.60 -25.77 -1.38
C MET A 39 7.41 -24.51 -1.71
N ILE A 40 6.73 -23.47 -2.20
CA ILE A 40 7.26 -22.15 -2.50
C ILE A 40 6.10 -21.15 -2.52
N ARG A 41 6.36 -19.91 -2.14
CA ARG A 41 5.39 -18.80 -2.24
C ARG A 41 5.77 -17.84 -3.33
N GLU A 42 4.77 -17.21 -3.93
CA GLU A 42 4.97 -16.11 -4.88
C GLU A 42 5.86 -15.02 -4.28
N GLY A 43 6.87 -14.59 -5.07
CA GLY A 43 7.85 -13.59 -4.64
C GLY A 43 9.09 -14.15 -3.94
N GLU A 44 9.13 -15.43 -3.57
CA GLU A 44 10.33 -16.07 -3.00
C GLU A 44 11.41 -16.34 -4.05
N THR A 45 12.65 -16.57 -3.59
CA THR A 45 13.77 -16.98 -4.46
C THR A 45 13.44 -18.31 -5.13
N PRO A 46 13.53 -18.40 -6.47
CA PRO A 46 13.12 -19.60 -7.18
C PRO A 46 14.13 -20.74 -7.04
N TRP A 47 13.60 -21.93 -6.91
CA TRP A 47 14.31 -23.20 -6.95
C TRP A 47 13.73 -24.06 -8.06
N PHE A 48 14.49 -25.00 -8.58
CA PHE A 48 13.99 -26.00 -9.50
C PHE A 48 13.54 -27.24 -8.71
N PHE A 49 12.28 -27.62 -8.87
CA PHE A 49 11.66 -28.73 -8.17
C PHE A 49 11.22 -29.82 -9.13
N VAL A 50 11.31 -31.04 -8.67
CA VAL A 50 10.81 -32.23 -9.35
C VAL A 50 9.94 -33.01 -8.36
N VAL A 51 8.68 -33.21 -8.69
CA VAL A 51 7.74 -33.94 -7.84
C VAL A 51 7.98 -35.44 -8.02
N LEU A 52 8.28 -36.13 -6.94
CA LEU A 52 8.52 -37.58 -6.93
C LEU A 52 7.26 -38.33 -6.48
N GLU A 53 6.55 -37.80 -5.50
CA GLU A 53 5.32 -38.35 -4.94
C GLU A 53 4.36 -37.23 -4.57
N GLY A 54 3.05 -37.48 -4.67
CA GLY A 54 2.01 -36.55 -4.26
C GLY A 54 1.52 -35.61 -5.34
N GLU A 55 0.84 -34.56 -4.90
CA GLU A 55 0.20 -33.57 -5.78
C GLU A 55 0.27 -32.18 -5.12
N LEU A 56 0.59 -31.17 -5.93
CA LEU A 56 0.65 -29.74 -5.55
C LEU A 56 -0.39 -28.95 -6.33
N SER A 57 -1.12 -28.06 -5.68
CA SER A 57 -1.91 -27.03 -6.35
C SER A 57 -1.06 -25.80 -6.64
N MET A 58 -1.42 -25.11 -7.71
CA MET A 58 -0.84 -23.81 -8.07
C MET A 58 -1.82 -22.70 -7.69
N GLU A 59 -1.36 -21.78 -6.85
CA GLU A 59 -2.12 -20.59 -6.46
C GLU A 59 -1.44 -19.33 -6.99
N LYS A 60 -2.23 -18.41 -7.50
CA LYS A 60 -1.80 -17.08 -7.93
C LYS A 60 -2.62 -16.04 -7.20
N ASP A 61 -1.96 -14.98 -6.76
CA ASP A 61 -2.67 -13.77 -6.34
C ASP A 61 -3.10 -13.01 -7.60
N ILE A 62 -4.39 -13.12 -7.92
CA ILE A 62 -4.98 -12.40 -9.04
C ILE A 62 -5.87 -11.31 -8.46
N LEU A 63 -5.41 -10.07 -8.59
CA LEU A 63 -6.18 -8.89 -8.20
C LEU A 63 -6.59 -8.88 -6.71
N GLY A 64 -5.67 -9.33 -5.83
CA GLY A 64 -5.90 -9.35 -4.38
C GLY A 64 -6.72 -10.55 -3.88
N ARG A 65 -7.04 -11.51 -4.76
CA ARG A 65 -7.62 -12.82 -4.37
C ARG A 65 -6.65 -13.93 -4.68
N LYS A 66 -6.36 -14.75 -3.69
CA LYS A 66 -5.67 -16.02 -3.93
C LYS A 66 -6.62 -16.93 -4.69
N GLN A 67 -6.29 -17.20 -5.93
CA GLN A 67 -7.06 -18.09 -6.79
C GLN A 67 -6.24 -19.33 -7.07
N GLU A 68 -6.81 -20.49 -6.74
CA GLU A 68 -6.28 -21.75 -7.21
C GLU A 68 -6.52 -21.85 -8.73
N LEU A 69 -5.43 -22.07 -9.46
CA LEU A 69 -5.52 -22.21 -10.91
C LEU A 69 -5.96 -23.65 -11.21
N ALA A 70 -7.28 -23.88 -11.21
CA ALA A 70 -7.87 -25.19 -11.47
C ALA A 70 -7.34 -25.81 -12.78
N GLY A 71 -6.90 -27.06 -12.72
CA GLY A 71 -6.31 -27.78 -13.86
C GLY A 71 -4.80 -27.57 -14.04
N TYR A 72 -4.14 -26.86 -13.11
CA TYR A 72 -2.68 -26.63 -13.10
C TYR A 72 -2.00 -27.32 -11.92
N ASN A 73 -2.50 -28.49 -11.51
CA ASN A 73 -1.86 -29.27 -10.46
C ASN A 73 -0.62 -29.97 -10.98
N TYR A 74 0.39 -30.06 -10.13
CA TYR A 74 1.65 -30.77 -10.39
C TYR A 74 1.65 -32.10 -9.67
N LYS A 75 1.91 -33.19 -10.40
CA LYS A 75 1.87 -34.56 -9.89
C LYS A 75 3.25 -35.22 -9.98
N ALA A 76 3.36 -36.41 -9.44
CA ALA A 76 4.57 -37.21 -9.55
C ALA A 76 5.02 -37.29 -11.03
N GLY A 77 6.28 -36.99 -11.28
CA GLY A 77 6.90 -36.93 -12.61
C GLY A 77 6.93 -35.50 -13.22
N ASP A 78 6.22 -34.54 -12.64
CA ASP A 78 6.26 -33.15 -13.07
C ASP A 78 7.44 -32.40 -12.44
N PHE A 79 7.79 -31.26 -13.07
CA PHE A 79 8.80 -30.33 -12.55
C PHE A 79 8.31 -28.88 -12.67
N PHE A 80 8.87 -27.97 -11.86
CA PHE A 80 8.54 -26.55 -11.92
C PHE A 80 9.69 -25.70 -11.36
N GLY A 81 9.56 -24.35 -11.51
CA GLY A 81 10.58 -23.40 -11.09
C GLY A 81 11.58 -23.02 -12.19
N GLU A 82 11.50 -23.66 -13.36
CA GLU A 82 12.35 -23.35 -14.53
C GLU A 82 12.10 -21.95 -15.08
N VAL A 83 10.84 -21.52 -15.15
CA VAL A 83 10.46 -20.22 -15.73
C VAL A 83 11.08 -19.05 -14.97
N PRO A 84 10.89 -18.88 -13.66
CA PRO A 84 11.49 -17.79 -12.93
C PRO A 84 13.03 -17.84 -12.89
N ILE A 85 13.63 -19.04 -12.86
CA ILE A 85 15.09 -19.16 -12.90
C ILE A 85 15.65 -18.66 -14.23
N LEU A 86 15.04 -19.04 -15.36
CA LEU A 86 15.48 -18.65 -16.70
C LEU A 86 15.24 -17.19 -17.00
N LEU A 87 14.12 -16.63 -16.51
CA LEU A 87 13.79 -15.21 -16.64
C LEU A 87 14.55 -14.32 -15.65
N GLY A 88 15.23 -14.89 -14.66
CA GLY A 88 15.91 -14.13 -13.61
C GLY A 88 14.96 -13.40 -12.66
N THR A 89 13.74 -13.92 -12.48
CA THR A 89 12.70 -13.36 -11.61
C THR A 89 12.54 -14.20 -10.34
N ASN A 90 11.80 -13.68 -9.37
CA ASN A 90 11.30 -14.46 -8.24
C ASN A 90 10.17 -15.40 -8.67
N ALA A 91 9.75 -16.30 -7.76
CA ALA A 91 8.64 -17.23 -8.01
C ALA A 91 7.38 -16.45 -8.41
N LEU A 92 6.78 -16.86 -9.53
CA LEU A 92 5.63 -16.17 -10.15
C LEU A 92 4.27 -16.64 -9.59
N VAL A 93 4.27 -17.76 -8.87
CA VAL A 93 3.11 -18.42 -8.30
C VAL A 93 3.49 -19.09 -6.98
N SER A 94 2.50 -19.37 -6.15
CA SER A 94 2.66 -20.19 -4.94
C SER A 94 2.26 -21.64 -5.23
N MET A 95 2.94 -22.60 -4.58
CA MET A 95 2.70 -24.04 -4.73
C MET A 95 2.40 -24.66 -3.37
N ARG A 96 1.25 -25.31 -3.21
CA ARG A 96 0.78 -25.89 -1.96
C ARG A 96 0.52 -27.37 -2.07
N ALA A 97 0.90 -28.14 -1.06
CA ALA A 97 0.66 -29.57 -1.00
C ALA A 97 -0.83 -29.87 -0.78
N LEU A 98 -1.43 -30.67 -1.67
CA LEU A 98 -2.81 -31.18 -1.52
C LEU A 98 -2.85 -32.49 -0.74
N VAL A 99 -1.82 -33.29 -0.88
CA VAL A 99 -1.59 -34.59 -0.22
C VAL A 99 -0.15 -34.62 0.28
N PRO A 100 0.31 -35.61 1.04
CA PRO A 100 1.73 -35.74 1.36
C PRO A 100 2.58 -35.72 0.08
N VAL A 101 3.58 -34.84 0.03
CA VAL A 101 4.43 -34.63 -1.16
C VAL A 101 5.87 -34.95 -0.84
N ARG A 102 6.54 -35.65 -1.77
CA ARG A 102 7.99 -35.79 -1.80
C ARG A 102 8.53 -35.18 -3.10
N ALA A 103 9.54 -34.32 -3.00
CA ALA A 103 10.14 -33.68 -4.15
C ALA A 103 11.66 -33.54 -4.04
N ALA A 104 12.33 -33.58 -5.20
CA ALA A 104 13.74 -33.25 -5.30
C ALA A 104 13.87 -31.74 -5.61
N ARG A 105 14.68 -31.01 -4.83
CA ARG A 105 14.97 -29.59 -5.02
C ARG A 105 16.41 -29.39 -5.48
N PHE A 106 16.59 -28.57 -6.49
CA PHE A 106 17.87 -28.18 -7.04
C PHE A 106 18.03 -26.66 -6.98
N ASP A 107 19.25 -26.20 -6.70
CA ASP A 107 19.56 -24.77 -6.76
C ASP A 107 19.74 -24.27 -8.21
N ARG A 108 19.86 -22.94 -8.35
CA ARG A 108 20.00 -22.29 -9.65
C ARG A 108 21.23 -22.78 -10.43
N GLN A 109 22.34 -23.00 -9.74
CA GLN A 109 23.58 -23.47 -10.37
C GLN A 109 23.44 -24.90 -10.88
N GLN A 110 22.88 -25.79 -10.08
CA GLN A 110 22.61 -27.20 -10.44
C GLN A 110 21.66 -27.30 -11.64
N PHE A 111 20.63 -26.46 -11.67
CA PHE A 111 19.71 -26.36 -12.80
C PHE A 111 20.42 -25.85 -14.08
N GLN A 112 21.28 -24.84 -13.97
CA GLN A 112 22.08 -24.35 -15.10
C GLN A 112 23.07 -25.41 -15.61
N GLU A 113 23.70 -26.17 -14.72
CA GLU A 113 24.54 -27.32 -15.09
C GLU A 113 23.74 -28.37 -15.88
N LEU A 114 22.52 -28.71 -15.42
CA LEU A 114 21.65 -29.67 -16.11
C LEU A 114 21.31 -29.23 -17.54
N ILE A 115 20.96 -27.97 -17.72
CA ILE A 115 20.64 -27.41 -19.07
C ILE A 115 21.87 -27.40 -19.97
N ARG A 116 23.03 -27.05 -19.44
CA ARG A 116 24.29 -26.97 -20.20
C ARG A 116 24.81 -28.35 -20.59
N ASP A 117 24.76 -29.32 -19.67
CA ASP A 117 25.41 -30.59 -19.83
C ASP A 117 24.55 -31.62 -20.60
N SER A 118 23.21 -31.40 -20.68
CA SER A 118 22.30 -32.30 -21.38
C SER A 118 21.38 -31.56 -22.37
N ALA A 119 21.70 -31.66 -23.67
CA ALA A 119 20.87 -31.05 -24.72
C ALA A 119 19.43 -31.61 -24.76
N LYS A 120 19.26 -32.91 -24.44
CA LYS A 120 17.92 -33.53 -24.40
C LYS A 120 17.07 -33.03 -23.22
N CYS A 121 17.66 -32.90 -22.02
CA CYS A 121 16.98 -32.31 -20.87
C CYS A 121 16.62 -30.84 -21.16
N SER A 122 17.58 -30.07 -21.71
CA SER A 122 17.36 -28.69 -22.10
C SER A 122 16.20 -28.55 -23.09
N ALA A 123 16.15 -29.36 -24.15
CA ALA A 123 15.07 -29.34 -25.13
C ALA A 123 13.69 -29.62 -24.50
N THR A 124 13.61 -30.63 -23.62
CA THR A 124 12.35 -30.99 -22.94
C THR A 124 11.90 -29.86 -21.99
N ILE A 125 12.83 -29.25 -21.24
CA ILE A 125 12.53 -28.15 -20.33
C ILE A 125 12.03 -26.94 -21.12
N MET A 126 12.70 -26.56 -22.21
CA MET A 126 12.33 -25.42 -23.05
C MET A 126 10.97 -25.62 -23.74
N GLN A 127 10.70 -26.85 -24.22
CA GLN A 127 9.39 -27.17 -24.79
C GLN A 127 8.28 -27.01 -23.74
N THR A 128 8.46 -27.62 -22.55
CA THR A 128 7.48 -27.53 -21.46
C THR A 128 7.29 -26.08 -21.01
N MET A 129 8.35 -25.31 -20.93
CA MET A 129 8.29 -23.89 -20.60
C MET A 129 7.45 -23.10 -21.63
N ASN A 130 7.70 -23.31 -22.92
CA ASN A 130 6.89 -22.67 -23.98
C ASN A 130 5.41 -23.03 -23.87
N GLU A 131 5.08 -24.31 -23.66
CA GLU A 131 3.70 -24.75 -23.49
C GLU A 131 3.03 -24.08 -22.28
N ARG A 132 3.77 -23.92 -21.17
CA ARG A 132 3.30 -23.23 -19.96
C ARG A 132 3.10 -21.73 -20.19
N LEU A 133 4.06 -21.06 -20.83
CA LEU A 133 3.94 -19.63 -21.17
C LEU A 133 2.75 -19.37 -22.07
N MET A 134 2.52 -20.18 -23.09
CA MET A 134 1.36 -20.07 -23.98
C MET A 134 0.04 -20.26 -23.21
N ARG A 135 -0.02 -21.18 -22.25
CA ARG A 135 -1.21 -21.34 -21.38
C ARG A 135 -1.43 -20.11 -20.50
N VAL A 136 -0.36 -19.57 -19.88
CA VAL A 136 -0.44 -18.35 -19.06
C VAL A 136 -0.90 -17.17 -19.90
N GLN A 137 -0.38 -17.01 -21.12
CA GLN A 137 -0.83 -15.96 -22.05
C GLN A 137 -2.30 -16.11 -22.42
N LYS A 138 -2.75 -17.34 -22.72
CA LYS A 138 -4.16 -17.61 -23.02
C LYS A 138 -5.05 -17.27 -21.81
N PHE A 139 -4.65 -17.70 -20.62
CA PHE A 139 -5.36 -17.38 -19.38
C PHE A 139 -5.42 -15.86 -19.14
N ALA A 140 -4.30 -15.14 -19.34
CA ALA A 140 -4.26 -13.69 -19.21
C ALA A 140 -5.14 -12.98 -20.24
N ALA A 141 -5.25 -13.50 -21.45
CA ALA A 141 -6.13 -12.96 -22.48
C ALA A 141 -7.63 -13.20 -22.20
N GLU A 142 -7.94 -14.31 -21.54
CA GLU A 142 -9.31 -14.67 -21.15
C GLU A 142 -9.74 -14.07 -19.80
N THR A 143 -8.78 -13.63 -18.98
CA THR A 143 -9.05 -12.98 -17.69
C THR A 143 -9.31 -11.48 -17.91
N PRO A 144 -10.38 -10.92 -17.32
CA PRO A 144 -10.64 -9.49 -17.41
C PRO A 144 -9.45 -8.65 -16.94
N SER A 145 -9.11 -7.62 -17.70
CA SER A 145 -8.00 -6.71 -17.37
C SER A 145 -8.28 -5.88 -16.09
N SER A 146 -9.54 -5.81 -15.66
CA SER A 146 -9.98 -5.08 -14.49
C SER A 146 -11.06 -5.85 -13.73
N ARG A 147 -10.97 -5.80 -12.38
CA ARG A 147 -12.00 -6.32 -11.47
C ARG A 147 -13.18 -5.39 -11.31
N VAL A 148 -12.94 -4.09 -11.43
CA VAL A 148 -13.92 -3.04 -11.15
C VAL A 148 -14.13 -2.22 -12.41
N LEU A 149 -15.39 -2.03 -12.79
CA LEU A 149 -15.79 -1.03 -13.78
C LEU A 149 -16.46 0.13 -13.04
N ILE A 150 -15.98 1.34 -13.30
CA ILE A 150 -16.53 2.58 -12.78
C ILE A 150 -17.05 3.39 -13.97
N VAL A 151 -18.29 3.86 -13.89
CA VAL A 151 -18.83 4.83 -14.84
C VAL A 151 -19.23 6.08 -14.06
N GLY A 152 -18.56 7.19 -14.31
CA GLY A 152 -18.81 8.43 -13.56
C GLY A 152 -18.03 9.61 -14.14
N SER A 153 -18.45 10.83 -13.79
CA SER A 153 -17.77 12.07 -14.21
C SER A 153 -16.40 12.19 -13.54
N GLN A 154 -15.45 12.78 -14.26
CA GLN A 154 -14.13 13.12 -13.70
C GLN A 154 -14.22 14.14 -12.56
N TYR A 155 -15.30 14.93 -12.48
CA TYR A 155 -15.53 15.96 -11.45
C TYR A 155 -16.41 15.48 -10.29
N ASP A 156 -16.83 14.23 -10.31
CA ASP A 156 -17.59 13.61 -9.23
C ASP A 156 -16.62 13.17 -8.10
N ILE A 157 -16.87 13.67 -6.88
CA ILE A 157 -16.02 13.43 -5.72
C ILE A 157 -16.01 11.95 -5.34
N ASP A 158 -17.19 11.29 -5.33
CA ASP A 158 -17.31 9.88 -4.98
C ASP A 158 -16.61 9.00 -6.02
N CYS A 159 -16.74 9.35 -7.31
CA CYS A 159 -16.02 8.66 -8.40
C CYS A 159 -14.50 8.75 -8.22
N ARG A 160 -14.00 9.94 -7.90
CA ARG A 160 -12.58 10.16 -7.64
C ARG A 160 -12.09 9.39 -6.41
N ASP A 161 -12.82 9.44 -5.31
CA ASP A 161 -12.42 8.80 -4.05
C ASP A 161 -12.40 7.27 -4.20
N ILE A 162 -13.36 6.68 -4.93
CA ILE A 162 -13.36 5.26 -5.28
C ILE A 162 -12.15 4.91 -6.15
N ARG A 163 -11.86 5.68 -7.20
CA ARG A 163 -10.68 5.48 -8.07
C ARG A 163 -9.38 5.56 -7.28
N THR A 164 -9.26 6.53 -6.38
CA THR A 164 -8.09 6.70 -5.51
C THR A 164 -7.93 5.50 -4.58
N PHE A 165 -9.00 5.05 -3.93
CA PHE A 165 -9.01 3.87 -3.08
C PHE A 165 -8.54 2.61 -3.83
N LEU A 166 -9.09 2.36 -5.02
CA LEU A 166 -8.72 1.20 -5.84
C LEU A 166 -7.25 1.27 -6.27
N SER A 167 -6.79 2.45 -6.69
CA SER A 167 -5.40 2.66 -7.09
C SER A 167 -4.43 2.46 -5.94
N MET A 168 -4.71 3.02 -4.75
CA MET A 168 -3.86 2.86 -3.57
C MET A 168 -3.76 1.40 -3.11
N ASN A 169 -4.84 0.62 -3.28
CA ASN A 169 -4.85 -0.81 -2.98
C ASN A 169 -4.40 -1.68 -4.18
N ARG A 170 -3.91 -1.06 -5.27
CA ARG A 170 -3.46 -1.73 -6.50
C ARG A 170 -4.51 -2.67 -7.11
N ILE A 171 -5.79 -2.33 -6.95
CA ILE A 171 -6.90 -3.06 -7.54
C ILE A 171 -7.15 -2.51 -8.94
N PRO A 172 -6.92 -3.30 -10.00
CA PRO A 172 -7.14 -2.85 -11.36
C PRO A 172 -8.61 -2.54 -11.61
N TYR A 173 -8.85 -1.37 -12.17
CA TYR A 173 -10.18 -0.92 -12.56
C TYR A 173 -10.18 -0.30 -13.95
N GLU A 174 -11.31 -0.35 -14.60
CA GLU A 174 -11.64 0.41 -15.81
C GLU A 174 -12.53 1.58 -15.39
N TRP A 175 -12.18 2.76 -15.83
CA TRP A 175 -13.00 3.95 -15.63
C TRP A 175 -13.44 4.50 -16.97
N LEU A 176 -14.76 4.66 -17.12
CA LEU A 176 -15.38 5.31 -18.28
C LEU A 176 -15.92 6.66 -17.84
N ASP A 177 -15.34 7.71 -18.39
CA ASP A 177 -15.82 9.07 -18.13
C ASP A 177 -17.18 9.26 -18.81
N ARG A 178 -18.22 9.37 -17.99
CA ARG A 178 -19.60 9.51 -18.45
C ARG A 178 -19.78 10.74 -19.36
N ASP A 179 -18.99 11.77 -19.18
CA ASP A 179 -19.14 13.04 -19.88
C ASP A 179 -18.44 13.02 -21.26
N ASN A 180 -17.41 12.17 -21.43
CA ASN A 180 -16.57 12.14 -22.62
C ASN A 180 -16.59 10.79 -23.37
N GLU A 181 -17.01 9.70 -22.75
CA GLU A 181 -16.94 8.33 -23.31
C GLU A 181 -18.32 7.65 -23.37
N PHE A 182 -19.37 8.40 -23.66
CA PHE A 182 -20.75 7.91 -23.64
C PHE A 182 -20.96 6.65 -24.50
N ASP A 183 -20.32 6.58 -25.65
CA ASP A 183 -20.44 5.45 -26.60
C ASP A 183 -19.84 4.14 -26.08
N ARG A 184 -18.94 4.20 -25.08
CA ARG A 184 -18.30 3.04 -24.46
C ARG A 184 -19.07 2.50 -23.26
N ILE A 185 -20.08 3.23 -22.78
CA ILE A 185 -20.85 2.83 -21.60
C ILE A 185 -21.74 1.64 -21.98
N PRO A 186 -21.66 0.50 -21.24
CA PRO A 186 -22.49 -0.66 -21.51
C PRO A 186 -23.98 -0.32 -21.47
N SER A 187 -24.74 -0.81 -22.46
CA SER A 187 -26.19 -0.54 -22.58
C SER A 187 -27.03 -1.05 -21.39
N CYS A 188 -26.49 -1.96 -20.59
CA CYS A 188 -27.11 -2.45 -19.36
C CYS A 188 -27.01 -1.44 -18.20
N MET A 189 -26.21 -0.37 -18.35
CA MET A 189 -26.08 0.66 -17.31
C MET A 189 -27.34 1.53 -17.24
N PRO A 190 -27.86 1.80 -16.02
CA PRO A 190 -28.98 2.74 -15.85
C PRO A 190 -28.61 4.14 -16.35
N LYS A 191 -29.47 4.72 -17.18
CA LYS A 191 -29.21 6.04 -17.81
C LYS A 191 -29.38 7.24 -16.87
N ASN A 192 -30.06 7.06 -15.73
CA ASN A 192 -30.43 8.15 -14.81
C ASN A 192 -29.76 8.02 -13.42
N LEU A 193 -28.48 7.62 -13.38
CA LEU A 193 -27.74 7.53 -12.12
C LEU A 193 -27.33 8.91 -11.61
N GLN A 194 -27.70 9.21 -10.38
CA GLN A 194 -27.09 10.28 -9.61
C GLN A 194 -25.77 9.76 -8.98
N GLY A 195 -24.63 10.30 -9.44
CA GLY A 195 -23.31 9.84 -9.02
C GLY A 195 -22.73 8.70 -9.89
N PRO A 196 -21.60 8.10 -9.45
CA PRO A 196 -20.94 7.03 -10.19
C PRO A 196 -21.71 5.71 -10.10
N ALA A 197 -21.54 4.85 -11.12
CA ALA A 197 -21.94 3.45 -11.08
C ALA A 197 -20.71 2.57 -10.94
N VAL A 198 -20.76 1.57 -10.08
CA VAL A 198 -19.62 0.67 -9.82
C VAL A 198 -20.09 -0.77 -9.93
N VAL A 199 -19.36 -1.55 -10.74
CA VAL A 199 -19.57 -3.00 -10.91
C VAL A 199 -18.30 -3.73 -10.54
N VAL A 200 -18.40 -4.70 -9.63
CA VAL A 200 -17.29 -5.55 -9.18
C VAL A 200 -17.42 -6.92 -9.83
N ASP A 201 -16.29 -7.48 -10.28
CA ASP A 201 -16.17 -8.80 -10.91
C ASP A 201 -17.17 -9.01 -12.06
N ARG A 202 -17.54 -7.92 -12.78
CA ARG A 202 -18.50 -7.86 -13.90
C ARG A 202 -19.93 -8.35 -13.60
N ALA A 203 -20.23 -8.67 -12.36
CA ALA A 203 -21.51 -9.25 -11.97
C ALA A 203 -22.20 -8.52 -10.83
N PHE A 204 -21.41 -7.99 -9.88
CA PHE A 204 -21.94 -7.39 -8.67
C PHE A 204 -22.03 -5.88 -8.76
N TRP A 205 -23.24 -5.36 -8.79
CA TRP A 205 -23.52 -3.93 -8.73
C TRP A 205 -23.42 -3.43 -7.31
N VAL A 206 -22.54 -2.46 -7.07
CA VAL A 206 -22.43 -1.81 -5.75
C VAL A 206 -23.70 -0.97 -5.51
N PRO A 207 -24.38 -1.13 -4.35
CA PRO A 207 -25.60 -0.40 -4.06
C PRO A 207 -25.42 1.12 -4.06
N GLN A 208 -26.36 1.83 -4.67
CA GLN A 208 -26.37 3.30 -4.75
C GLN A 208 -26.70 3.99 -3.42
N PRO A 209 -26.09 5.14 -3.11
CA PRO A 209 -24.88 5.67 -3.71
C PRO A 209 -23.68 4.77 -3.37
N PRO A 210 -22.76 4.53 -4.31
CA PRO A 210 -21.57 3.73 -4.04
C PRO A 210 -20.63 4.56 -3.16
N THR A 211 -20.24 3.99 -2.03
CA THR A 211 -19.21 4.56 -1.15
C THR A 211 -17.94 3.70 -1.24
N VAL A 212 -16.80 4.27 -0.88
CA VAL A 212 -15.52 3.52 -0.80
C VAL A 212 -15.69 2.25 0.04
N ARG A 213 -16.40 2.32 1.17
CA ARG A 213 -16.69 1.16 2.04
C ARG A 213 -17.49 0.08 1.34
N LYS A 214 -18.61 0.44 0.67
CA LYS A 214 -19.42 -0.54 -0.08
C LYS A 214 -18.62 -1.22 -1.19
N VAL A 215 -17.73 -0.48 -1.85
CA VAL A 215 -16.81 -1.04 -2.86
C VAL A 215 -15.81 -1.99 -2.21
N ALA A 216 -15.22 -1.62 -1.07
CA ALA A 216 -14.31 -2.46 -0.30
C ALA A 216 -14.99 -3.78 0.12
N GLU A 217 -16.20 -3.71 0.67
CA GLU A 217 -17.00 -4.88 1.06
C GLU A 217 -17.31 -5.79 -0.13
N ALA A 218 -17.72 -5.21 -1.26
CA ALA A 218 -17.97 -5.95 -2.51
C ALA A 218 -16.70 -6.66 -3.04
N LEU A 219 -15.53 -6.08 -2.78
CA LEU A 219 -14.23 -6.65 -3.10
C LEU A 219 -13.76 -7.72 -2.10
N GLY A 220 -14.47 -7.90 -0.99
CA GLY A 220 -14.11 -8.81 0.09
C GLY A 220 -13.00 -8.28 1.01
N ILE A 221 -12.76 -6.95 0.97
CA ILE A 221 -11.85 -6.29 1.91
C ILE A 221 -12.56 -6.18 3.27
N ARG A 222 -11.83 -6.48 4.33
CA ARG A 222 -12.38 -6.43 5.69
C ARG A 222 -12.62 -5.00 6.13
N THR A 223 -13.86 -4.73 6.57
CA THR A 223 -14.31 -3.42 7.05
C THR A 223 -14.81 -3.45 8.50
N THR A 224 -14.83 -4.63 9.13
CA THR A 224 -15.29 -4.82 10.52
C THR A 224 -14.31 -5.67 11.31
N PRO A 225 -14.04 -5.35 12.60
CA PRO A 225 -13.25 -6.20 13.49
C PRO A 225 -13.90 -7.57 13.69
N THR A 226 -13.08 -8.61 13.87
CA THR A 226 -13.58 -9.97 14.16
C THR A 226 -13.55 -10.32 15.64
N LYS A 227 -12.85 -9.54 16.45
CA LYS A 227 -12.72 -9.73 17.90
C LYS A 227 -13.17 -8.48 18.64
N GLU A 228 -13.54 -8.66 19.90
CA GLU A 228 -13.89 -7.57 20.82
C GLU A 228 -12.67 -7.04 21.59
N ASN A 229 -11.64 -7.88 21.77
CA ASN A 229 -10.46 -7.58 22.59
C ASN A 229 -9.17 -7.80 21.82
N TYR A 230 -8.26 -6.84 21.93
CA TYR A 230 -6.93 -6.85 21.31
C TYR A 230 -5.87 -6.48 22.34
N ASP A 231 -4.62 -6.91 22.11
CA ASP A 231 -3.50 -6.41 22.91
C ASP A 231 -3.16 -4.98 22.50
N VAL A 232 -3.17 -4.71 21.18
CA VAL A 232 -2.85 -3.40 20.64
C VAL A 232 -3.83 -3.03 19.53
N VAL A 233 -4.40 -1.82 19.62
CA VAL A 233 -5.09 -1.18 18.50
C VAL A 233 -4.19 -0.10 17.91
N VAL A 234 -3.91 -0.22 16.61
CA VAL A 234 -3.14 0.75 15.83
C VAL A 234 -4.10 1.58 14.99
N VAL A 235 -4.10 2.88 15.20
CA VAL A 235 -4.98 3.82 14.48
C VAL A 235 -4.17 4.53 13.40
N GLY A 236 -4.46 4.20 12.15
CA GLY A 236 -3.78 4.70 10.95
C GLY A 236 -2.87 3.66 10.30
N GLY A 237 -3.09 3.42 9.01
CA GLY A 237 -2.37 2.45 8.17
C GLY A 237 -1.23 3.04 7.35
N GLY A 238 -0.64 4.17 7.77
CA GLY A 238 0.59 4.73 7.20
C GLY A 238 1.83 3.89 7.52
N PRO A 239 3.04 4.31 7.09
CA PRO A 239 4.27 3.55 7.33
C PRO A 239 4.53 3.20 8.80
N ALA A 240 4.21 4.11 9.73
CA ALA A 240 4.36 3.88 11.17
C ALA A 240 3.38 2.82 11.68
N GLY A 241 2.10 2.92 11.31
CA GLY A 241 1.09 1.95 11.73
C GLY A 241 1.29 0.57 11.12
N LEU A 242 1.65 0.50 9.84
CA LEU A 242 1.98 -0.78 9.20
C LEU A 242 3.19 -1.45 9.85
N ALA A 243 4.23 -0.68 10.19
CA ALA A 243 5.38 -1.22 10.92
C ALA A 243 4.96 -1.73 12.31
N ALA A 244 4.17 -0.96 13.06
CA ALA A 244 3.64 -1.41 14.35
C ALA A 244 2.83 -2.71 14.21
N ALA A 245 1.98 -2.83 13.18
CA ALA A 245 1.20 -4.04 12.93
C ALA A 245 2.10 -5.26 12.59
N VAL A 246 3.12 -5.07 11.74
CA VAL A 246 4.08 -6.13 11.40
C VAL A 246 4.83 -6.61 12.65
N TYR A 247 5.44 -5.69 13.39
CA TYR A 247 6.25 -6.06 14.57
C TYR A 247 5.38 -6.63 15.68
N GLY A 248 4.25 -5.98 16.01
CA GLY A 248 3.36 -6.47 17.05
C GLY A 248 2.84 -7.88 16.79
N ALA A 249 2.36 -8.15 15.58
CA ALA A 249 1.88 -9.48 15.23
C ALA A 249 3.00 -10.52 15.14
N SER A 250 4.18 -10.16 14.62
CA SER A 250 5.34 -11.07 14.55
C SER A 250 5.89 -11.44 15.92
N GLU A 251 5.67 -10.59 16.93
CA GLU A 251 6.08 -10.80 18.32
C GLU A 251 4.95 -11.41 19.18
N GLY A 252 3.85 -11.86 18.52
CA GLY A 252 2.78 -12.64 19.15
C GLY A 252 1.65 -11.83 19.77
N LEU A 253 1.59 -10.50 19.58
CA LEU A 253 0.49 -9.69 20.05
C LEU A 253 -0.74 -9.82 19.14
N CYS A 254 -1.94 -9.78 19.76
CA CYS A 254 -3.19 -9.66 19.04
C CYS A 254 -3.39 -8.20 18.59
N VAL A 255 -3.07 -7.90 17.32
CA VAL A 255 -3.06 -6.53 16.78
C VAL A 255 -4.26 -6.30 15.87
N LEU A 256 -4.97 -5.18 16.09
CA LEU A 256 -5.93 -4.60 15.15
C LEU A 256 -5.35 -3.31 14.59
N LEU A 257 -5.25 -3.20 13.26
CA LEU A 257 -4.99 -1.95 12.58
C LEU A 257 -6.27 -1.43 11.94
N VAL A 258 -6.62 -0.17 12.24
CA VAL A 258 -7.78 0.53 11.67
C VAL A 258 -7.28 1.65 10.77
N GLU A 259 -7.72 1.65 9.50
CA GLU A 259 -7.36 2.67 8.51
C GLU A 259 -8.61 3.24 7.84
N ARG A 260 -8.71 4.57 7.80
CA ARG A 260 -9.89 5.28 7.27
C ARG A 260 -10.08 5.16 5.76
N ASN A 261 -9.01 4.96 5.02
CA ASN A 261 -9.04 4.88 3.55
C ASN A 261 -8.35 3.60 3.05
N ALA A 262 -7.09 3.71 2.70
CA ALA A 262 -6.26 2.65 2.17
C ALA A 262 -4.91 2.61 2.87
N ALA A 263 -4.31 1.43 2.96
CA ALA A 263 -2.99 1.27 3.53
C ALA A 263 -1.93 2.13 2.82
N GLY A 264 -0.97 2.65 3.58
CA GLY A 264 0.13 3.47 3.08
C GLY A 264 0.05 4.94 3.44
N GLY A 265 -1.12 5.45 3.83
CA GLY A 265 -1.31 6.86 4.17
C GLY A 265 -0.82 7.79 3.04
N GLN A 266 -0.26 8.94 3.38
CA GLN A 266 0.27 9.87 2.37
C GLN A 266 1.46 9.30 1.59
N ALA A 267 2.29 8.44 2.20
CA ALA A 267 3.40 7.80 1.51
C ALA A 267 2.91 6.89 0.37
N GLY A 268 1.74 6.24 0.54
CA GLY A 268 1.10 5.38 -0.45
C GLY A 268 0.75 6.10 -1.75
N THR A 269 0.56 7.42 -1.74
CA THR A 269 0.26 8.22 -2.94
C THR A 269 1.49 8.62 -3.74
N SER A 270 2.70 8.46 -3.18
CA SER A 270 3.96 8.85 -3.83
C SER A 270 4.22 7.99 -5.07
N SER A 271 4.44 8.64 -6.20
CA SER A 271 4.74 7.94 -7.46
C SER A 271 6.06 7.16 -7.37
N ARG A 272 7.04 7.69 -6.62
CA ARG A 272 8.35 7.08 -6.42
C ARG A 272 9.01 7.59 -5.15
N ILE A 273 9.46 6.67 -4.30
CA ILE A 273 10.24 6.92 -3.09
C ILE A 273 11.67 6.44 -3.39
N GLU A 274 12.62 7.39 -3.56
CA GLU A 274 13.99 7.09 -3.99
C GLU A 274 14.97 6.97 -2.82
N ASN A 275 14.58 7.47 -1.65
CA ASN A 275 15.42 7.56 -0.45
C ASN A 275 15.05 6.55 0.65
N TYR A 276 14.31 5.49 0.31
CA TYR A 276 14.03 4.39 1.23
C TYR A 276 15.08 3.29 1.04
N LEU A 277 15.73 2.91 2.14
CA LEU A 277 16.83 1.93 2.14
C LEU A 277 16.38 0.57 1.60
N GLY A 278 17.23 -0.06 0.76
CA GLY A 278 16.98 -1.37 0.16
C GLY A 278 16.36 -1.32 -1.25
N PHE A 279 16.01 -0.13 -1.75
CA PHE A 279 15.44 0.05 -3.08
C PHE A 279 16.29 0.98 -3.95
N PRO A 280 17.40 0.49 -4.57
CA PRO A 280 18.33 1.33 -5.31
C PRO A 280 17.71 2.01 -6.54
N ASN A 281 16.64 1.45 -7.09
CA ASN A 281 15.87 2.02 -8.19
C ASN A 281 14.63 2.80 -7.73
N GLY A 282 14.49 3.04 -6.42
CA GLY A 282 13.26 3.55 -5.81
C GLY A 282 12.13 2.51 -5.82
N ILE A 283 11.07 2.82 -5.11
CA ILE A 283 9.82 2.03 -5.04
C ILE A 283 8.65 3.00 -5.04
N SER A 284 7.52 2.63 -5.65
CA SER A 284 6.31 3.44 -5.53
C SER A 284 5.67 3.27 -4.15
N GLY A 285 4.99 4.32 -3.67
CA GLY A 285 4.37 4.29 -2.34
C GLY A 285 3.30 3.22 -2.20
N ASP A 286 2.49 3.02 -3.24
CA ASP A 286 1.47 1.98 -3.31
C ASP A 286 2.07 0.56 -3.25
N GLU A 287 3.20 0.33 -3.92
CA GLU A 287 3.90 -0.96 -3.88
C GLU A 287 4.50 -1.25 -2.50
N LEU A 288 5.15 -0.24 -1.90
CA LEU A 288 5.71 -0.37 -0.55
C LEU A 288 4.62 -0.68 0.47
N SER A 289 3.49 0.01 0.38
CA SER A 289 2.35 -0.15 1.27
C SER A 289 1.68 -1.52 1.13
N GLU A 290 1.49 -1.98 -0.10
CA GLU A 290 0.92 -3.31 -0.38
C GLU A 290 1.82 -4.42 0.19
N ARG A 291 3.14 -4.31 0.02
CA ARG A 291 4.10 -5.27 0.60
C ARG A 291 4.02 -5.29 2.12
N ALA A 292 3.96 -4.13 2.78
CA ALA A 292 3.84 -4.02 4.23
C ALA A 292 2.49 -4.57 4.75
N LEU A 293 1.39 -4.26 4.06
CA LEU A 293 0.05 -4.77 4.38
C LEU A 293 0.01 -6.31 4.31
N ARG A 294 0.57 -6.88 3.24
CA ARG A 294 0.69 -8.32 3.06
C ARG A 294 1.55 -8.96 4.15
N GLN A 295 2.66 -8.32 4.50
CA GLN A 295 3.56 -8.78 5.56
C GLN A 295 2.85 -8.81 6.93
N ALA A 296 2.14 -7.74 7.31
CA ALA A 296 1.35 -7.68 8.53
C ALA A 296 0.30 -8.82 8.59
N GLY A 297 -0.42 -9.04 7.48
CA GLY A 297 -1.39 -10.13 7.35
C GLY A 297 -0.77 -11.53 7.47
N GLN A 298 0.44 -11.74 6.96
CA GLN A 298 1.16 -13.02 7.11
C GLN A 298 1.50 -13.35 8.56
N PHE A 299 1.77 -12.34 9.39
CA PHE A 299 1.98 -12.53 10.84
C PHE A 299 0.69 -12.57 11.65
N GLY A 300 -0.48 -12.39 11.01
CA GLY A 300 -1.77 -12.51 11.66
C GLY A 300 -2.33 -11.20 12.25
N ALA A 301 -1.76 -10.04 11.91
CA ALA A 301 -2.40 -8.77 12.22
C ALA A 301 -3.77 -8.68 11.54
N GLU A 302 -4.78 -8.27 12.30
CA GLU A 302 -6.08 -7.97 11.74
C GLU A 302 -6.10 -6.53 11.24
N MET A 303 -6.53 -6.34 9.98
CA MET A 303 -6.58 -5.03 9.35
C MET A 303 -7.99 -4.73 8.88
N VAL A 304 -8.49 -3.59 9.31
CA VAL A 304 -9.81 -3.06 8.96
C VAL A 304 -9.61 -1.76 8.19
N LEU A 305 -10.03 -1.77 6.93
CA LEU A 305 -9.90 -0.62 6.03
C LEU A 305 -11.24 0.09 5.84
N THR A 306 -11.19 1.33 5.36
CA THR A 306 -12.36 2.20 5.15
C THR A 306 -13.18 2.47 6.41
N ARG A 307 -12.50 2.45 7.57
CA ARG A 307 -13.10 2.73 8.88
C ARG A 307 -12.31 3.80 9.63
N GLU A 308 -13.04 4.71 10.22
CA GLU A 308 -12.49 5.77 11.04
C GLU A 308 -12.68 5.47 12.53
N VAL A 309 -11.64 5.69 13.33
CA VAL A 309 -11.78 5.73 14.79
C VAL A 309 -12.34 7.09 15.18
N THR A 310 -13.47 7.09 15.83
CA THR A 310 -14.20 8.32 16.19
C THR A 310 -13.97 8.73 17.64
N ASN A 311 -13.65 7.76 18.51
CA ASN A 311 -13.41 8.03 19.93
C ASN A 311 -12.47 6.99 20.55
N ILE A 312 -11.71 7.40 21.57
CA ILE A 312 -10.89 6.52 22.41
C ILE A 312 -11.07 6.95 23.85
N GLU A 313 -11.50 6.03 24.70
CA GLU A 313 -11.75 6.26 26.12
C GLU A 313 -10.94 5.30 26.98
N ALA A 314 -10.35 5.80 28.07
CA ALA A 314 -9.69 4.95 29.06
C ALA A 314 -10.73 4.11 29.84
N LEU A 315 -10.45 2.83 30.04
CA LEU A 315 -11.28 1.92 30.82
C LEU A 315 -10.90 1.95 32.31
N THR A 316 -11.89 1.82 33.18
CA THR A 316 -11.70 1.83 34.65
C THR A 316 -10.82 0.68 35.17
N GLY A 317 -10.72 -0.41 34.39
CA GLY A 317 -9.88 -1.58 34.66
C GLY A 317 -8.51 -1.57 34.01
N GLY A 318 -8.12 -0.47 33.39
CA GLY A 318 -6.91 -0.35 32.53
C GLY A 318 -7.19 -0.63 31.07
N GLY A 319 -6.34 -0.12 30.19
CA GLY A 319 -6.53 -0.17 28.74
C GLY A 319 -7.54 0.84 28.21
N TYR A 320 -8.00 0.63 27.00
CA TYR A 320 -8.80 1.60 26.23
C TYR A 320 -9.95 0.94 25.50
N CYS A 321 -11.05 1.66 25.39
CA CYS A 321 -12.15 1.37 24.47
C CYS A 321 -11.99 2.24 23.24
N VAL A 322 -11.94 1.62 22.06
CA VAL A 322 -11.79 2.30 20.75
C VAL A 322 -13.10 2.13 19.99
N GLU A 323 -13.71 3.25 19.60
CA GLU A 323 -14.97 3.29 18.87
C GLU A 323 -14.74 3.65 17.40
N LEU A 324 -15.35 2.86 16.51
CA LEU A 324 -15.30 3.08 15.07
C LEU A 324 -16.57 3.79 14.58
N ASP A 325 -16.46 4.46 13.44
CA ASP A 325 -17.58 5.05 12.71
C ASP A 325 -18.59 3.93 12.34
N GLY A 326 -19.81 4.01 12.84
CA GLY A 326 -20.81 2.93 12.75
C GLY A 326 -21.15 2.35 14.12
N GLY A 327 -20.39 2.73 15.16
CA GLY A 327 -20.71 2.43 16.56
C GLY A 327 -20.10 1.12 17.08
N GLU A 328 -19.31 0.41 16.28
CA GLU A 328 -18.57 -0.76 16.78
C GLU A 328 -17.50 -0.34 17.77
N ARG A 329 -17.36 -1.07 18.85
CA ARG A 329 -16.42 -0.80 19.95
C ARG A 329 -15.55 -2.02 20.19
N VAL A 330 -14.25 -1.80 20.35
CA VAL A 330 -13.26 -2.82 20.71
C VAL A 330 -12.46 -2.38 21.92
N SER A 331 -12.02 -3.32 22.74
CA SER A 331 -11.15 -3.09 23.89
C SER A 331 -9.69 -3.37 23.51
N SER A 332 -8.77 -2.58 24.04
CA SER A 332 -7.33 -2.75 23.82
C SER A 332 -6.54 -2.50 25.10
N LYS A 333 -5.48 -3.27 25.34
CA LYS A 333 -4.56 -3.02 26.47
C LYS A 333 -3.68 -1.79 26.21
N ALA A 334 -3.29 -1.55 24.95
CA ALA A 334 -2.54 -0.39 24.53
C ALA A 334 -3.03 0.13 23.18
N VAL A 335 -2.82 1.42 22.92
CA VAL A 335 -3.18 2.08 21.66
C VAL A 335 -1.95 2.75 21.06
N ILE A 336 -1.79 2.66 19.74
CA ILE A 336 -0.82 3.44 18.97
C ILE A 336 -1.57 4.36 18.01
N VAL A 337 -1.44 5.68 18.17
CA VAL A 337 -1.92 6.66 17.20
C VAL A 337 -0.83 6.91 16.16
N ALA A 338 -1.11 6.54 14.92
CA ALA A 338 -0.22 6.67 13.76
C ALA A 338 -0.96 7.31 12.56
N THR A 339 -1.87 8.24 12.84
CA THR A 339 -2.80 8.87 11.87
C THR A 339 -2.13 9.82 10.90
N GLY A 340 -0.85 10.13 11.12
CA GLY A 340 -0.10 11.03 10.26
C GLY A 340 -0.61 12.48 10.35
N VAL A 341 -0.73 13.15 9.21
CA VAL A 341 -1.13 14.56 9.10
C VAL A 341 -2.12 14.72 7.96
N ASP A 342 -2.98 15.73 8.06
CA ASP A 342 -3.89 16.12 6.98
C ASP A 342 -3.34 17.33 6.22
N TRP A 343 -3.65 17.41 4.93
CA TRP A 343 -3.19 18.51 4.07
C TRP A 343 -3.69 19.85 4.58
N ARG A 344 -2.77 20.82 4.69
CA ARG A 344 -3.12 22.19 5.03
C ARG A 344 -4.00 22.79 3.94
N ARG A 345 -5.12 23.37 4.35
CA ARG A 345 -6.05 24.02 3.42
C ARG A 345 -5.48 25.32 2.85
N LEU A 346 -5.69 25.54 1.58
CA LEU A 346 -5.33 26.78 0.90
C LEU A 346 -6.41 27.84 1.20
N GLU A 347 -6.01 28.89 1.88
CA GLU A 347 -6.87 30.04 2.18
C GLU A 347 -7.00 30.95 0.96
N ALA A 348 -7.81 30.57 -0.03
CA ALA A 348 -8.09 31.36 -1.20
C ALA A 348 -9.59 31.29 -1.54
N LYS A 349 -10.15 32.41 -2.02
CA LYS A 349 -11.58 32.49 -2.31
C LYS A 349 -11.98 31.48 -3.39
N GLY A 350 -13.05 30.72 -3.15
CA GLY A 350 -13.63 29.78 -4.12
C GLY A 350 -13.05 28.36 -4.03
N VAL A 351 -11.97 28.13 -3.26
CA VAL A 351 -11.29 26.82 -3.13
C VAL A 351 -12.26 25.74 -2.65
N ASP A 352 -13.00 25.98 -1.56
CA ASP A 352 -13.86 24.94 -0.94
C ASP A 352 -14.92 24.38 -1.92
N ARG A 353 -15.43 25.22 -2.82
CA ARG A 353 -16.42 24.80 -3.82
C ARG A 353 -15.82 23.92 -4.92
N LEU A 354 -14.54 24.10 -5.23
CA LEU A 354 -13.86 23.43 -6.32
C LEU A 354 -12.92 22.31 -5.86
N ILE A 355 -12.90 21.97 -4.56
CA ILE A 355 -12.19 20.79 -4.05
C ILE A 355 -12.75 19.54 -4.74
N GLY A 356 -11.85 18.72 -5.34
CA GLY A 356 -12.22 17.55 -6.13
C GLY A 356 -12.71 17.86 -7.55
N ARG A 357 -12.93 19.12 -7.87
CA ARG A 357 -13.40 19.61 -9.17
C ARG A 357 -12.33 20.46 -9.87
N GLY A 358 -11.09 19.98 -9.85
CA GLY A 358 -9.93 20.67 -10.40
C GLY A 358 -9.03 21.34 -9.35
N VAL A 359 -9.48 21.53 -8.10
CA VAL A 359 -8.63 21.86 -6.96
C VAL A 359 -8.40 20.60 -6.14
N LEU A 360 -7.15 20.16 -6.02
CA LEU A 360 -6.77 18.87 -5.49
C LEU A 360 -5.69 19.01 -4.41
N TYR A 361 -5.82 18.26 -3.32
CA TYR A 361 -4.82 18.16 -2.26
C TYR A 361 -4.04 16.86 -2.42
N GLY A 362 -2.72 16.95 -2.48
CA GLY A 362 -1.87 15.82 -2.84
C GLY A 362 -1.74 15.67 -4.36
N ALA A 363 -0.99 14.66 -4.79
CA ALA A 363 -0.74 14.37 -6.20
C ALA A 363 -0.79 12.85 -6.41
N ALA A 364 -2.01 12.33 -6.59
CA ALA A 364 -2.23 10.91 -6.83
C ALA A 364 -2.00 10.53 -8.30
N LYS A 365 -1.50 9.33 -8.56
CA LYS A 365 -1.37 8.79 -9.93
C LYS A 365 -2.70 8.73 -10.68
N THR A 366 -3.80 8.60 -9.95
CA THR A 366 -5.18 8.57 -10.49
C THR A 366 -5.57 9.84 -11.22
N GLU A 367 -4.88 10.94 -10.95
CA GLU A 367 -5.16 12.23 -11.59
C GLU A 367 -4.48 12.40 -12.95
N SER A 368 -3.53 11.51 -13.32
CA SER A 368 -2.82 11.63 -14.60
C SER A 368 -3.74 11.62 -15.83
N PRO A 369 -4.79 10.82 -15.93
CA PRO A 369 -5.70 10.87 -17.07
C PRO A 369 -6.47 12.21 -17.18
N THR A 370 -6.73 12.85 -16.04
CA THR A 370 -7.52 14.10 -16.00
C THR A 370 -6.71 15.33 -16.39
N VAL A 371 -5.37 15.23 -16.43
CA VAL A 371 -4.45 16.34 -16.75
C VAL A 371 -3.76 16.22 -18.10
N ILE A 372 -4.07 15.18 -18.90
CA ILE A 372 -3.47 15.00 -20.22
C ILE A 372 -3.74 16.19 -21.11
N GLY A 373 -2.65 16.83 -21.61
CA GLY A 373 -2.72 17.99 -22.50
C GLY A 373 -3.24 19.28 -21.86
N LYS A 374 -3.37 19.34 -20.53
CA LYS A 374 -3.90 20.46 -19.77
C LYS A 374 -2.79 21.31 -19.13
N ASP A 375 -3.18 22.51 -18.67
CA ASP A 375 -2.30 23.41 -17.93
C ASP A 375 -2.48 23.21 -16.43
N VAL A 376 -1.43 22.67 -15.79
CA VAL A 376 -1.41 22.30 -14.38
C VAL A 376 -0.69 23.35 -13.55
N VAL A 377 -1.27 23.73 -12.43
CA VAL A 377 -0.65 24.61 -11.44
C VAL A 377 -0.43 23.85 -10.13
N ILE A 378 0.76 24.00 -9.55
CA ILE A 378 1.12 23.37 -8.27
C ILE A 378 1.47 24.50 -7.29
N VAL A 379 0.84 24.53 -6.12
CA VAL A 379 1.17 25.46 -5.04
C VAL A 379 2.01 24.73 -4.00
N GLY A 380 3.25 25.18 -3.82
CA GLY A 380 4.18 24.62 -2.84
C GLY A 380 5.62 24.59 -3.33
N GLY A 381 6.58 24.63 -2.41
CA GLY A 381 8.02 24.65 -2.73
C GLY A 381 8.82 23.45 -2.19
N GLY A 382 8.17 22.48 -1.56
CA GLY A 382 8.83 21.31 -0.98
C GLY A 382 8.98 20.12 -1.94
N ASN A 383 9.60 19.03 -1.45
CA ASN A 383 9.84 17.82 -2.24
C ASN A 383 8.55 17.24 -2.85
N SER A 384 7.43 17.28 -2.13
CA SER A 384 6.14 16.78 -2.65
C SER A 384 5.69 17.56 -3.89
N ALA A 385 5.86 18.91 -3.89
CA ALA A 385 5.54 19.74 -5.05
C ALA A 385 6.46 19.43 -6.24
N GLY A 386 7.76 19.24 -6.00
CA GLY A 386 8.72 18.87 -7.03
C GLY A 386 8.45 17.50 -7.63
N GLN A 387 8.16 16.49 -6.83
CA GLN A 387 7.79 15.15 -7.29
C GLN A 387 6.50 15.16 -8.12
N ALA A 388 5.49 15.93 -7.67
CA ALA A 388 4.26 16.13 -8.42
C ALA A 388 4.51 16.80 -9.76
N ALA A 389 5.32 17.85 -9.80
CA ALA A 389 5.69 18.54 -11.03
C ALA A 389 6.40 17.61 -12.02
N MET A 390 7.37 16.84 -11.56
CA MET A 390 8.06 15.85 -12.38
C MET A 390 7.11 14.78 -12.92
N PHE A 391 6.18 14.31 -12.10
CA PHE A 391 5.20 13.33 -12.51
C PHE A 391 4.25 13.88 -13.57
N PHE A 392 3.59 15.01 -13.29
CA PHE A 392 2.60 15.59 -14.19
C PHE A 392 3.22 16.17 -15.47
N SER A 393 4.49 16.56 -15.46
CA SER A 393 5.18 17.03 -16.66
C SER A 393 5.23 16.02 -17.81
N ASN A 394 4.99 14.74 -17.52
CA ASN A 394 4.93 13.70 -18.54
C ASN A 394 3.56 13.59 -19.24
N TYR A 395 2.54 14.23 -18.70
CA TYR A 395 1.14 14.16 -19.17
C TYR A 395 0.57 15.52 -19.55
N ALA A 396 0.89 16.56 -18.77
CA ALA A 396 0.38 17.90 -18.92
C ALA A 396 1.07 18.67 -20.07
N ASN A 397 0.34 19.62 -20.65
CA ASN A 397 0.90 20.58 -21.61
C ASN A 397 1.94 21.47 -20.91
N SER A 398 1.57 22.06 -19.79
CA SER A 398 2.46 22.87 -18.95
C SER A 398 2.26 22.57 -17.46
N VAL A 399 3.33 22.73 -16.66
CA VAL A 399 3.29 22.65 -15.21
C VAL A 399 3.90 23.91 -14.62
N THR A 400 3.15 24.66 -13.83
CA THR A 400 3.64 25.85 -13.14
C THR A 400 3.69 25.65 -11.64
N ILE A 401 4.87 25.80 -11.04
CA ILE A 401 5.06 25.71 -9.58
C ILE A 401 5.02 27.12 -9.00
N LEU A 402 4.04 27.41 -8.16
CA LEU A 402 3.91 28.67 -7.42
C LEU A 402 4.58 28.53 -6.05
N VAL A 403 5.56 29.38 -5.81
CA VAL A 403 6.32 29.39 -4.55
C VAL A 403 6.13 30.72 -3.84
N ARG A 404 5.69 30.65 -2.57
CA ARG A 404 5.52 31.87 -1.75
C ARG A 404 6.86 32.57 -1.44
N GLY A 405 7.95 31.82 -1.33
CA GLY A 405 9.30 32.32 -1.08
C GLY A 405 10.08 32.65 -2.35
N ALA A 406 11.38 32.88 -2.19
CA ALA A 406 12.29 33.30 -3.26
C ALA A 406 12.60 32.18 -4.29
N GLY A 407 12.41 30.91 -3.93
CA GLY A 407 12.72 29.78 -4.79
C GLY A 407 12.49 28.44 -4.07
N LEU A 408 13.04 27.37 -4.63
CA LEU A 408 12.88 25.99 -4.16
C LEU A 408 13.98 25.56 -3.18
N GLU A 409 15.11 26.27 -3.14
CA GLU A 409 16.35 25.87 -2.50
C GLU A 409 16.25 25.66 -0.98
N LEU A 410 15.30 26.37 -0.33
CA LEU A 410 15.10 26.30 1.11
C LEU A 410 14.36 25.04 1.58
N SER A 411 13.62 24.37 0.70
CA SER A 411 12.69 23.32 1.09
C SER A 411 12.65 22.11 0.17
N MET A 412 13.38 22.15 -0.95
CA MET A 412 13.46 21.06 -1.93
C MET A 412 14.90 20.53 -2.05
N SER A 413 15.05 19.21 -2.21
CA SER A 413 16.34 18.57 -2.38
C SER A 413 16.99 18.95 -3.72
N GLN A 414 18.31 19.14 -3.72
CA GLN A 414 19.09 19.60 -4.87
C GLN A 414 18.94 18.69 -6.11
N TYR A 415 18.88 17.37 -5.91
CA TYR A 415 18.69 16.46 -7.03
C TYR A 415 17.38 16.71 -7.78
N LEU A 416 16.31 17.03 -7.03
CA LEU A 416 14.98 17.27 -7.59
C LEU A 416 14.92 18.64 -8.31
N ILE A 417 15.54 19.67 -7.73
CA ILE A 417 15.71 20.97 -8.39
C ILE A 417 16.44 20.79 -9.73
N GLY A 418 17.52 20.00 -9.74
CA GLY A 418 18.26 19.69 -10.96
C GLY A 418 17.46 18.91 -11.99
N GLN A 419 16.54 18.04 -11.58
CA GLN A 419 15.63 17.33 -12.49
C GLN A 419 14.58 18.30 -13.09
N ILE A 420 13.97 19.14 -12.27
CA ILE A 420 12.97 20.15 -12.68
C ILE A 420 13.58 21.11 -13.72
N ALA A 421 14.78 21.60 -13.48
CA ALA A 421 15.47 22.53 -14.38
C ALA A 421 15.72 21.97 -15.80
N ARG A 422 15.69 20.65 -15.98
CA ARG A 422 15.85 19.98 -17.29
C ARG A 422 14.54 19.79 -18.05
N LYS A 423 13.40 20.08 -17.43
CA LYS A 423 12.07 19.91 -18.05
C LYS A 423 11.60 21.21 -18.68
N ALA A 424 11.46 21.22 -20.00
CA ALA A 424 11.09 22.41 -20.77
C ALA A 424 9.64 22.89 -20.47
N ASN A 425 8.76 22.02 -20.03
CA ASN A 425 7.36 22.34 -19.73
C ASN A 425 7.08 22.58 -18.25
N ILE A 426 8.13 22.72 -17.39
CA ILE A 426 7.96 23.14 -15.99
C ILE A 426 8.47 24.58 -15.84
N THR A 427 7.62 25.43 -15.25
CA THR A 427 7.95 26.82 -14.92
C THR A 427 7.85 27.04 -13.41
N ILE A 428 8.78 27.79 -12.83
CA ILE A 428 8.78 28.16 -11.41
C ILE A 428 8.45 29.65 -11.29
N GLU A 429 7.46 30.00 -10.48
CA GLU A 429 7.09 31.38 -10.17
C GLU A 429 7.31 31.68 -8.68
N PRO A 430 8.42 32.30 -8.31
CA PRO A 430 8.69 32.69 -6.94
C PRO A 430 7.82 33.88 -6.52
N PHE A 431 7.70 34.10 -5.20
CA PHE A 431 6.93 35.18 -4.56
C PHE A 431 5.46 35.23 -5.02
N THR A 432 4.88 34.12 -5.46
CA THR A 432 3.55 34.05 -6.07
C THR A 432 2.60 33.25 -5.19
N GLN A 433 1.40 33.80 -4.97
CA GLN A 433 0.33 33.22 -4.16
C GLN A 433 -0.98 33.18 -4.95
N VAL A 434 -1.79 32.14 -4.72
CA VAL A 434 -3.16 32.07 -5.21
C VAL A 434 -4.06 32.89 -4.29
N VAL A 435 -4.84 33.83 -4.87
CA VAL A 435 -5.79 34.71 -4.18
C VAL A 435 -7.20 34.16 -4.28
N SER A 436 -7.57 33.65 -5.46
CA SER A 436 -8.86 33.03 -5.69
C SER A 436 -8.78 31.99 -6.80
N VAL A 437 -9.78 31.12 -6.83
CA VAL A 437 -10.03 30.17 -7.91
C VAL A 437 -11.45 30.40 -8.45
N ASN A 438 -11.64 30.21 -9.75
CA ASN A 438 -12.91 30.46 -10.42
C ASN A 438 -13.25 29.29 -11.37
N GLY A 439 -14.54 29.07 -11.54
CA GLY A 439 -15.15 28.04 -12.36
C GLY A 439 -16.57 27.77 -11.85
N GLU A 440 -17.43 27.22 -12.64
CA GLU A 440 -18.81 26.89 -12.25
C GLU A 440 -18.89 25.45 -11.74
N ASP A 441 -18.70 24.49 -12.60
CA ASP A 441 -18.72 23.05 -12.27
C ASP A 441 -17.34 22.50 -11.95
N HIS A 442 -16.29 23.11 -12.48
CA HIS A 442 -14.90 22.74 -12.29
C HIS A 442 -13.98 23.96 -12.35
N LEU A 443 -12.70 23.78 -12.03
CA LEU A 443 -11.70 24.84 -12.13
C LEU A 443 -11.49 25.26 -13.58
N GLU A 444 -11.62 26.55 -13.85
CA GLU A 444 -11.40 27.16 -15.15
C GLU A 444 -10.24 28.15 -15.12
N SER A 445 -10.07 28.89 -14.01
CA SER A 445 -9.01 29.86 -13.85
C SER A 445 -8.61 30.06 -12.39
N ILE A 446 -7.40 30.59 -12.22
CA ILE A 446 -6.86 31.03 -10.93
C ILE A 446 -6.49 32.50 -11.00
N CYS A 447 -6.63 33.19 -9.88
CA CYS A 447 -6.12 34.55 -9.69
C CYS A 447 -4.89 34.48 -8.79
N THR A 448 -3.77 34.97 -9.28
CA THR A 448 -2.48 34.94 -8.56
C THR A 448 -1.96 36.36 -8.31
N ARG A 449 -1.20 36.53 -7.22
CA ARG A 449 -0.51 37.77 -6.88
C ARG A 449 0.97 37.49 -6.71
N THR A 450 1.83 38.20 -7.44
CA THR A 450 3.29 38.11 -7.38
C THR A 450 3.90 39.34 -6.75
N ASN A 451 4.75 39.21 -5.75
CA ASN A 451 5.44 40.33 -5.07
C ASN A 451 4.52 41.45 -4.58
N GLY A 452 3.28 41.13 -4.19
CA GLY A 452 2.32 42.16 -3.75
C GLY A 452 1.72 43.00 -4.86
N ALA A 453 2.04 42.73 -6.13
CA ALA A 453 1.44 43.41 -7.29
C ALA A 453 -0.08 43.15 -7.39
N ASP A 454 -0.75 43.83 -8.31
CA ASP A 454 -2.16 43.59 -8.57
C ASP A 454 -2.41 42.13 -9.01
N PRO A 455 -3.51 41.54 -8.54
CA PRO A 455 -3.84 40.16 -8.89
C PRO A 455 -4.09 39.99 -10.39
N VAL A 456 -3.55 38.90 -10.96
CA VAL A 456 -3.71 38.55 -12.37
C VAL A 456 -4.47 37.23 -12.48
N THR A 457 -5.51 37.20 -13.29
CA THR A 457 -6.29 36.00 -13.59
C THR A 457 -5.71 35.30 -14.81
N ARG A 458 -5.54 34.00 -14.72
CA ARG A 458 -5.07 33.16 -15.84
C ARG A 458 -5.79 31.80 -15.85
N LYS A 459 -5.83 31.17 -17.02
CA LYS A 459 -6.41 29.85 -17.19
C LYS A 459 -5.60 28.82 -16.36
N ALA A 460 -6.32 27.90 -15.75
CA ALA A 460 -5.76 26.73 -15.11
C ALA A 460 -6.79 25.60 -15.14
N ASP A 461 -6.39 24.45 -15.64
CA ASP A 461 -7.29 23.29 -15.75
C ASP A 461 -7.24 22.41 -14.50
N ALA A 462 -6.13 22.47 -13.75
CA ALA A 462 -5.96 21.78 -12.47
C ALA A 462 -5.03 22.56 -11.53
N LEU A 463 -5.37 22.59 -10.24
CA LEU A 463 -4.59 23.20 -9.17
C LEU A 463 -4.29 22.16 -8.09
N PHE A 464 -3.03 21.79 -7.92
CA PHE A 464 -2.56 20.89 -6.88
C PHE A 464 -1.98 21.68 -5.71
N VAL A 465 -2.53 21.45 -4.51
CA VAL A 465 -2.14 22.18 -3.28
C VAL A 465 -1.23 21.30 -2.44
N LEU A 466 0.04 21.69 -2.31
CA LEU A 466 1.12 20.93 -1.63
C LEU A 466 1.90 21.88 -0.68
N ILE A 467 1.16 22.56 0.21
CA ILE A 467 1.66 23.60 1.12
C ILE A 467 1.99 23.11 2.52
N GLY A 468 2.14 21.82 2.69
CA GLY A 468 2.37 21.18 3.98
C GLY A 468 1.10 20.57 4.57
N ALA A 469 1.21 20.13 5.81
CA ALA A 469 0.14 19.42 6.50
C ALA A 469 0.17 19.73 8.00
N ASP A 470 -0.98 19.58 8.65
CA ASP A 470 -1.16 19.78 10.09
C ASP A 470 -1.72 18.50 10.73
N ALA A 471 -1.49 18.32 12.02
CA ALA A 471 -2.03 17.19 12.75
C ALA A 471 -3.55 17.39 12.97
N ASN A 472 -4.34 16.35 12.67
CA ASN A 472 -5.77 16.31 12.97
C ASN A 472 -5.98 15.41 14.20
N THR A 473 -5.99 16.01 15.39
CA THR A 473 -6.02 15.29 16.67
C THR A 473 -7.14 15.75 17.60
N ASP A 474 -8.05 16.64 17.15
CA ASP A 474 -9.11 17.21 17.98
C ASP A 474 -10.14 16.19 18.45
N TRP A 475 -10.27 15.06 17.74
CA TRP A 475 -11.13 13.93 18.07
C TRP A 475 -10.56 13.02 19.17
N LEU A 476 -9.26 13.10 19.46
CA LEU A 476 -8.60 12.34 20.52
C LEU A 476 -8.95 12.87 21.92
N PRO A 477 -8.72 12.10 23.00
CA PRO A 477 -9.00 12.53 24.38
C PRO A 477 -8.50 13.94 24.65
N LYS A 478 -9.32 14.75 25.33
CA LYS A 478 -9.03 16.16 25.58
C LYS A 478 -7.83 16.40 26.51
N ASP A 479 -7.56 15.46 27.39
CA ASP A 479 -6.45 15.44 28.33
C ASP A 479 -5.12 14.97 27.69
N LEU A 480 -5.17 14.46 26.46
CA LEU A 480 -3.97 14.14 25.69
C LEU A 480 -3.17 15.40 25.38
N GLN A 481 -1.89 15.42 25.77
CA GLN A 481 -1.03 16.57 25.59
C GLN A 481 -0.62 16.77 24.12
N ARG A 482 -0.80 18.01 23.64
CA ARG A 482 -0.46 18.44 22.28
C ARG A 482 0.36 19.72 22.32
N ASP A 483 1.09 19.97 21.25
CA ASP A 483 1.69 21.29 21.01
C ASP A 483 0.65 22.29 20.45
N GLU A 484 1.09 23.53 20.25
CA GLU A 484 0.24 24.63 19.71
C GLU A 484 -0.31 24.35 18.29
N ARG A 485 0.25 23.37 17.58
CA ARG A 485 -0.14 22.95 16.22
C ARG A 485 -0.92 21.65 16.18
N GLY A 486 -1.27 21.10 17.34
CA GLY A 486 -2.03 19.86 17.47
C GLY A 486 -1.20 18.57 17.39
N PHE A 487 0.13 18.63 17.28
CA PHE A 487 0.97 17.41 17.30
C PHE A 487 1.03 16.81 18.70
N ILE A 488 1.00 15.49 18.80
CA ILE A 488 0.97 14.76 20.06
C ILE A 488 2.35 14.74 20.70
N CYS A 489 2.43 15.20 21.95
CA CYS A 489 3.65 15.18 22.77
C CYS A 489 3.89 13.79 23.35
N THR A 490 5.16 13.35 23.40
CA THR A 490 5.56 12.02 23.89
C THR A 490 6.87 12.06 24.67
N GLY A 491 7.12 11.05 25.50
CA GLY A 491 8.39 10.86 26.17
C GLY A 491 8.80 12.04 27.03
N ARG A 492 9.91 12.70 26.66
CA ARG A 492 10.43 13.84 27.42
C ARG A 492 9.50 15.03 27.48
N ASP A 493 8.71 15.26 26.44
CA ASP A 493 7.81 16.41 26.36
C ASP A 493 6.68 16.33 27.39
N VAL A 494 6.42 15.13 27.92
CA VAL A 494 5.35 14.88 28.89
C VAL A 494 5.86 14.44 30.26
N SER A 495 7.16 14.16 30.43
CA SER A 495 7.73 13.58 31.65
C SER A 495 7.56 14.46 32.89
N ASP A 496 7.68 15.77 32.72
CA ASP A 496 7.63 16.76 33.78
C ASP A 496 6.28 17.44 33.95
N LEU A 497 5.27 16.99 33.17
CA LEU A 497 3.94 17.57 33.22
C LEU A 497 3.13 17.02 34.40
N PRO A 498 2.33 17.89 35.08
CA PRO A 498 1.39 17.43 36.12
C PRO A 498 0.37 16.39 35.63
N SER A 499 0.13 16.31 34.33
CA SER A 499 -0.74 15.32 33.68
C SER A 499 -0.13 13.92 33.64
N TRP A 500 1.20 13.78 33.74
CA TRP A 500 1.84 12.48 33.90
C TRP A 500 1.74 12.01 35.35
N ASN A 501 0.92 11.00 35.60
CA ASN A 501 0.72 10.41 36.92
C ASN A 501 1.36 9.02 37.10
N GLY A 502 2.14 8.59 36.12
CA GLY A 502 2.84 7.29 36.14
C GLY A 502 3.90 7.21 37.21
N LYS A 503 4.08 6.04 37.84
CA LYS A 503 5.12 5.76 38.84
C LYS A 503 6.54 5.66 38.21
N ARG A 504 6.66 5.81 36.93
CA ARG A 504 7.90 5.76 36.15
C ARG A 504 7.93 6.89 35.11
N PRO A 505 9.10 7.22 34.54
CA PRO A 505 9.14 8.08 33.35
C PRO A 505 8.35 7.46 32.18
N PRO A 506 7.71 8.28 31.32
CA PRO A 506 7.06 7.77 30.12
C PRO A 506 8.11 7.18 29.16
N PHE A 507 7.73 6.15 28.40
CA PHE A 507 8.58 5.66 27.31
C PHE A 507 8.70 6.71 26.20
N LEU A 508 9.72 6.62 25.37
CA LEU A 508 10.04 7.64 24.35
C LEU A 508 8.85 8.02 23.46
N LEU A 509 8.01 7.05 23.10
CA LEU A 509 6.84 7.25 22.23
C LEU A 509 5.52 7.19 23.01
N GLU A 510 5.55 7.10 24.32
CA GLU A 510 4.37 7.12 25.19
C GLU A 510 3.92 8.55 25.43
N THR A 511 2.63 8.77 25.38
CA THR A 511 2.01 10.08 25.67
C THR A 511 1.91 10.30 27.19
N ASN A 512 1.20 11.37 27.60
CA ASN A 512 0.85 11.57 29.01
C ASN A 512 -0.23 10.61 29.54
N LEU A 513 -0.78 9.75 28.69
CA LEU A 513 -1.73 8.70 29.05
C LEU A 513 -1.01 7.34 29.04
N PRO A 514 -0.91 6.62 30.19
CA PRO A 514 -0.19 5.35 30.27
C PRO A 514 -0.76 4.29 29.30
N GLY A 515 0.11 3.62 28.51
CA GLY A 515 -0.28 2.65 27.50
C GLY A 515 -0.83 3.26 26.20
N PHE A 516 -0.82 4.58 26.09
CA PHE A 516 -1.22 5.31 24.89
C PHE A 516 0.03 5.87 24.19
N PHE A 517 0.34 5.31 23.02
CA PHE A 517 1.55 5.62 22.25
C PHE A 517 1.24 6.43 21.01
N CYS A 518 2.24 7.14 20.50
CA CYS A 518 2.14 7.91 19.28
C CYS A 518 3.39 7.67 18.40
N ALA A 519 3.19 7.46 17.10
CA ALA A 519 4.26 7.21 16.15
C ALA A 519 4.01 7.88 14.79
N GLY A 520 5.08 8.28 14.11
CA GLY A 520 5.02 8.88 12.78
C GLY A 520 4.70 10.37 12.80
N ASP A 521 4.17 10.85 11.68
CA ASP A 521 4.06 12.29 11.39
C ASP A 521 3.11 13.07 12.31
N VAL A 522 2.21 12.41 13.01
CA VAL A 522 1.30 13.02 13.99
C VAL A 522 1.98 13.35 15.31
N ARG A 523 3.17 12.79 15.57
CA ARG A 523 3.95 13.05 16.77
C ARG A 523 4.69 14.39 16.69
N HIS A 524 4.77 15.10 17.82
CA HIS A 524 5.59 16.31 17.97
C HIS A 524 7.05 16.01 17.62
N ASP A 525 7.72 16.91 16.93
CA ASP A 525 9.12 16.82 16.49
C ASP A 525 9.49 15.55 15.69
N SER A 526 8.51 14.86 15.11
CA SER A 526 8.79 13.72 14.24
C SER A 526 9.50 14.15 12.95
N ILE A 527 10.46 13.32 12.52
CA ILE A 527 11.11 13.50 11.21
C ILE A 527 10.20 12.95 10.12
N LYS A 528 9.68 13.84 9.27
CA LYS A 528 8.71 13.53 8.20
C LYS A 528 9.35 12.69 7.08
N ARG A 529 9.67 11.44 7.35
CA ARG A 529 10.24 10.45 6.41
C ARG A 529 9.63 9.07 6.63
N VAL A 530 9.45 8.32 5.57
CA VAL A 530 8.93 6.95 5.62
C VAL A 530 9.75 6.08 6.57
N SER A 531 11.09 6.12 6.46
CA SER A 531 11.99 5.34 7.32
C SER A 531 11.88 5.69 8.81
N SER A 532 11.68 6.97 9.12
CA SER A 532 11.50 7.43 10.51
C SER A 532 10.18 6.90 11.09
N GLY A 533 9.09 7.00 10.32
CA GLY A 533 7.80 6.44 10.73
C GLY A 533 7.87 4.93 10.95
N VAL A 534 8.52 4.19 10.05
CA VAL A 534 8.73 2.73 10.22
C VAL A 534 9.51 2.44 11.50
N GLY A 535 10.60 3.19 11.76
CA GLY A 535 11.38 3.05 12.99
C GLY A 535 10.57 3.33 14.25
N GLU A 536 9.78 4.41 14.27
CA GLU A 536 8.92 4.74 15.42
C GLU A 536 7.83 3.68 15.64
N GLY A 537 7.18 3.17 14.56
CA GLY A 537 6.19 2.12 14.69
C GLY A 537 6.75 0.83 15.32
N SER A 538 7.95 0.42 14.91
CA SER A 538 8.62 -0.75 15.49
C SER A 538 9.04 -0.52 16.96
N MET A 539 9.60 0.65 17.27
CA MET A 539 9.97 1.00 18.64
C MET A 539 8.78 1.07 19.58
N ALA A 540 7.62 1.56 19.11
CA ALA A 540 6.39 1.60 19.91
C ALA A 540 6.00 0.22 20.41
N ILE A 541 6.12 -0.83 19.59
CA ILE A 541 5.85 -2.21 20.00
C ILE A 541 6.82 -2.68 21.08
N ALA A 542 8.13 -2.40 20.95
CA ALA A 542 9.10 -2.74 21.97
C ALA A 542 8.79 -2.07 23.33
N PHE A 543 8.30 -0.83 23.31
CA PHE A 543 7.88 -0.14 24.53
C PHE A 543 6.56 -0.70 25.09
N ILE A 544 5.64 -1.15 24.23
CA ILE A 544 4.39 -1.81 24.66
C ILE A 544 4.69 -3.13 25.38
N HIS A 545 5.62 -3.93 24.92
CA HIS A 545 6.06 -5.13 25.65
C HIS A 545 6.61 -4.78 27.04
N GLN A 546 7.42 -3.73 27.14
CA GLN A 546 7.90 -3.25 28.44
C GLN A 546 6.75 -2.74 29.33
N TYR A 547 5.78 -2.04 28.75
CA TYR A 547 4.60 -1.58 29.47
C TYR A 547 3.80 -2.75 30.03
N PHE A 548 3.51 -3.79 29.23
CA PHE A 548 2.78 -4.98 29.69
C PHE A 548 3.53 -5.74 30.79
N ALA A 549 4.85 -5.90 30.67
CA ALA A 549 5.65 -6.56 31.70
C ALA A 549 5.63 -5.83 33.05
N LEU A 550 5.55 -4.49 33.03
CA LEU A 550 5.44 -3.68 34.26
C LEU A 550 4.04 -3.78 34.88
N ASP A 551 2.99 -3.86 34.05
CA ASP A 551 1.60 -3.98 34.50
C ASP A 551 1.34 -5.36 35.13
N GLU A 552 1.88 -6.43 34.53
CA GLU A 552 1.86 -7.78 35.11
C GLU A 552 2.60 -7.88 36.43
N ALA A 553 3.80 -7.26 36.52
CA ALA A 553 4.56 -7.23 37.76
C ALA A 553 3.82 -6.47 38.90
N ALA A 554 3.12 -5.38 38.55
CA ALA A 554 2.31 -4.63 39.51
C ALA A 554 1.06 -5.42 39.97
N ALA A 555 0.43 -6.18 39.07
CA ALA A 555 -0.70 -7.04 39.39
C ALA A 555 -0.31 -8.22 40.30
N LEU A 556 0.89 -8.76 40.15
CA LEU A 556 1.44 -9.83 41.02
C LEU A 556 1.88 -9.34 42.39
N ALA A 557 2.15 -8.03 42.56
CA ALA A 557 2.59 -7.43 43.81
C ALA A 557 1.45 -6.94 44.71
N ASN A 558 0.21 -6.89 44.21
CA ASN A 558 -1.04 -6.58 44.94
C ASN A 558 -1.81 -7.86 45.26
#